data_7c7d6f22ec59e12af88bbf79152aba4e
#
_entry.id   7c7d6f22ec59e12af88bbf79152aba4e
#
_cell.length_a   1.000
_cell.length_b   1.000
_cell.length_c   1.000
_cell.angle_alpha   90.00
_cell.angle_beta   90.00
_cell.angle_gamma   90.00
#
_symmetry.space_group_name_H-M   'P 1'
#
loop_
_entity.id
_entity.type
_entity.pdbx_description
1 polymer ?
#
loop_
_entity_poly.entity_id
_entity_poly.type
_entity_poly.pdbx_seq_one_letter_code
_entity_poly.pdbx_strand_id
1 'polypeptide(L)'
;LNGFYSLIGGYYGSEVENDACTDILKMNGPRDSENLFVFGSAPITPAANPFNNWDNRHTWQLSCCRFLHNLAEHRGNFPESIANEAEAEARFFRALVNFDLAKRFGDEVK
;
A
#
# COMPACT_ATOMS: atom_id res chain seq x y z
N LEU A 1 -14.18 -7.70 -1.85
CA LEU A 1 -13.84 -6.29 -2.16
C LEU A 1 -13.68 -5.43 -0.91
N ASN A 2 -14.58 -5.49 0.07
CA ASN A 2 -14.52 -4.64 1.27
C ASN A 2 -13.15 -4.64 1.98
N GLY A 3 -12.43 -5.76 1.95
CA GLY A 3 -11.08 -5.84 2.50
C GLY A 3 -10.05 -4.94 1.79
N PHE A 4 -10.24 -4.63 0.52
CA PHE A 4 -9.30 -3.78 -0.23
C PHE A 4 -9.36 -2.32 0.19
N TYR A 5 -10.50 -1.86 0.70
CA TYR A 5 -10.63 -0.49 1.20
C TYR A 5 -9.75 -0.19 2.42
N SER A 6 -9.30 -1.21 3.13
CA SER A 6 -8.31 -1.04 4.20
C SER A 6 -6.92 -0.63 3.71
N LEU A 7 -6.66 -0.74 2.37
CA LEU A 7 -5.45 -0.21 1.74
C LEU A 7 -5.43 1.32 1.66
N ILE A 8 -6.61 1.94 1.66
CA ILE A 8 -6.74 3.38 1.72
C ILE A 8 -6.57 3.78 3.19
N GLY A 9 -5.33 3.96 3.59
CA GLY A 9 -5.01 4.42 4.95
C GLY A 9 -5.62 5.80 5.21
N GLY A 10 -6.06 6.04 6.44
CA GLY A 10 -6.43 7.38 6.86
C GLY A 10 -5.21 8.29 6.95
N TYR A 11 -5.43 9.62 6.90
CA TYR A 11 -4.37 10.64 7.00
C TYR A 11 -3.47 10.44 8.24
N TYR A 12 -4.04 10.03 9.36
CA TYR A 12 -3.30 9.75 10.59
C TYR A 12 -2.48 8.46 10.61
N GLY A 13 -2.55 7.66 9.55
CA GLY A 13 -1.71 6.49 9.38
C GLY A 13 -0.44 6.81 8.62
N SER A 14 -0.41 6.42 7.34
CA SER A 14 0.78 6.49 6.49
C SER A 14 1.16 7.89 6.02
N GLU A 15 0.20 8.81 5.87
CA GLU A 15 0.51 10.13 5.30
C GLU A 15 1.22 11.02 6.31
N VAL A 16 0.77 11.01 7.58
CA VAL A 16 1.46 11.74 8.66
C VAL A 16 2.87 11.21 8.87
N GLU A 17 3.07 9.90 8.76
CA GLU A 17 4.41 9.30 8.85
C GLU A 17 5.31 9.70 7.68
N ASN A 18 4.76 9.79 6.46
CA ASN A 18 5.49 10.28 5.30
C ASN A 18 5.89 11.76 5.48
N ASP A 19 4.97 12.60 5.93
CA ASP A 19 5.23 14.03 6.16
C ASP A 19 6.22 14.26 7.30
N ALA A 20 6.21 13.42 8.33
CA ALA A 20 7.15 13.44 9.44
C ALA A 20 8.60 13.09 9.04
N CYS A 21 8.78 12.46 7.87
CA CYS A 21 10.09 12.20 7.29
C CYS A 21 10.62 13.36 6.43
N THR A 22 9.93 14.49 6.45
CA THR A 22 10.33 15.72 5.73
C THR A 22 10.58 16.87 6.73
N ASP A 23 10.96 18.00 6.22
CA ASP A 23 11.14 19.24 7.01
C ASP A 23 9.81 19.97 7.30
N ILE A 24 8.70 19.47 6.74
CA ILE A 24 7.37 20.10 6.84
C ILE A 24 6.69 19.77 8.17
N LEU A 25 6.85 18.56 8.69
CA LEU A 25 6.17 18.09 9.90
C LEU A 25 7.14 17.44 10.88
N LYS A 26 7.10 17.91 12.14
CA LYS A 26 7.79 17.26 13.24
C LYS A 26 6.81 16.52 14.12
N MET A 27 6.99 15.22 14.30
CA MET A 27 6.22 14.42 15.24
C MET A 27 6.59 14.78 16.68
N ASN A 28 5.56 14.99 17.50
CA ASN A 28 5.74 15.22 18.93
C ASN A 28 5.52 13.90 19.70
N GLY A 29 6.59 13.12 19.85
CA GLY A 29 6.54 11.84 20.58
C GLY A 29 7.72 10.93 20.23
N PRO A 30 7.92 9.84 20.96
CA PRO A 30 9.03 8.92 20.76
C PRO A 30 8.76 7.94 19.59
N ARG A 31 8.55 8.46 18.39
CA ARG A 31 8.67 7.66 17.17
C ARG A 31 10.08 7.82 16.65
N ASP A 32 10.98 7.03 17.23
CA ASP A 32 12.41 7.14 17.00
C ASP A 32 12.79 6.86 15.55
N SER A 33 12.01 6.07 14.82
CA SER A 33 12.30 5.70 13.44
C SER A 33 12.19 6.89 12.47
N GLU A 34 11.16 7.72 12.58
CA GLU A 34 10.99 8.89 11.73
C GLU A 34 12.02 9.98 12.06
N ASN A 35 12.28 10.20 13.35
CA ASN A 35 13.31 11.13 13.80
C ASN A 35 14.71 10.67 13.34
N LEU A 36 14.99 9.38 13.38
CA LEU A 36 16.24 8.81 12.92
C LEU A 36 16.45 9.02 11.42
N PHE A 37 15.38 8.90 10.63
CA PHE A 37 15.41 9.13 9.19
C PHE A 37 15.74 10.60 8.84
N VAL A 38 15.02 11.54 9.48
CA VAL A 38 15.17 12.97 9.23
C VAL A 38 16.54 13.50 9.73
N PHE A 39 16.97 13.06 10.89
CA PHE A 39 18.20 13.58 11.51
C PHE A 39 19.46 12.75 11.19
N GLY A 40 19.33 11.67 10.42
CA GLY A 40 20.46 10.83 10.03
C GLY A 40 21.22 10.20 11.19
N SER A 41 20.57 10.10 12.37
CA SER A 41 21.23 9.70 13.61
C SER A 41 21.44 8.20 13.77
N ALA A 42 20.87 7.37 12.88
CA ALA A 42 21.12 5.93 12.84
C ALA A 42 21.11 5.39 11.41
N PRO A 43 21.83 4.29 11.13
CA PRO A 43 21.77 3.64 9.84
C PRO A 43 20.37 3.06 9.60
N ILE A 44 19.81 3.32 8.43
CA ILE A 44 18.55 2.71 8.00
C ILE A 44 18.84 1.24 7.71
N THR A 45 18.26 0.38 8.53
CA THR A 45 18.30 -1.07 8.32
C THR A 45 16.94 -1.57 7.85
N PRO A 46 16.85 -2.74 7.18
CA PRO A 46 15.54 -3.30 6.81
C PRO A 46 14.56 -3.43 7.98
N ALA A 47 15.05 -3.70 9.19
CA ALA A 47 14.26 -3.82 10.40
C ALA A 47 13.83 -2.46 10.99
N ALA A 48 14.62 -1.41 10.77
CA ALA A 48 14.39 -0.06 11.29
C ALA A 48 13.91 0.94 10.22
N ASN A 49 13.53 0.45 9.04
CA ASN A 49 13.00 1.28 7.98
C ASN A 49 11.49 1.52 8.20
N PRO A 50 11.04 2.74 8.48
CA PRO A 50 9.61 3.05 8.65
C PRO A 50 8.78 2.78 7.39
N PHE A 51 9.43 2.71 6.23
CA PHE A 51 8.79 2.45 4.94
C PHE A 51 8.85 0.99 4.50
N ASN A 52 9.30 0.06 5.37
CA ASN A 52 9.43 -1.35 5.03
C ASN A 52 8.06 -2.06 4.99
N ASN A 53 7.29 -1.74 3.95
CA ASN A 53 5.99 -2.36 3.68
C ASN A 53 6.04 -3.34 2.48
N TRP A 54 7.22 -3.79 2.06
CA TRP A 54 7.42 -4.63 0.88
C TRP A 54 6.53 -5.88 0.90
N ASP A 55 6.68 -6.73 1.92
CA ASP A 55 5.95 -8.00 2.01
C ASP A 55 4.44 -7.80 2.09
N ASN A 56 4.00 -6.79 2.83
CA ASN A 56 2.59 -6.47 2.99
C ASN A 56 1.98 -6.01 1.65
N ARG A 57 2.66 -5.15 0.90
CA ARG A 57 2.19 -4.67 -0.40
C ARG A 57 2.13 -5.79 -1.44
N HIS A 58 3.11 -6.68 -1.49
CA HIS A 58 3.07 -7.86 -2.37
C HIS A 58 1.95 -8.84 -1.98
N THR A 59 1.66 -9.00 -0.71
CA THR A 59 0.50 -9.77 -0.24
C THR A 59 -0.81 -9.19 -0.76
N TRP A 60 -0.96 -7.88 -0.73
CA TRP A 60 -2.14 -7.19 -1.27
C TRP A 60 -2.22 -7.30 -2.80
N GLN A 61 -1.11 -7.16 -3.50
CA GLN A 61 -1.04 -7.36 -4.95
C GLN A 61 -1.50 -8.77 -5.33
N LEU A 62 -0.99 -9.79 -4.63
CA LEU A 62 -1.41 -11.18 -4.83
C LEU A 62 -2.90 -11.37 -4.57
N SER A 63 -3.44 -10.73 -3.54
CA SER A 63 -4.88 -10.80 -3.21
C SER A 63 -5.74 -10.19 -4.32
N CYS A 64 -5.33 -9.05 -4.89
CA CYS A 64 -6.00 -8.45 -6.03
C CYS A 64 -5.96 -9.37 -7.28
N CYS A 65 -4.81 -9.97 -7.55
CA CYS A 65 -4.65 -10.89 -8.68
C CYS A 65 -5.52 -12.14 -8.52
N ARG A 66 -5.54 -12.74 -7.33
CA ARG A 66 -6.40 -13.91 -7.02
C ARG A 66 -7.88 -13.55 -7.14
N PHE A 67 -8.29 -12.38 -6.65
CA PHE A 67 -9.66 -11.93 -6.78
C PHE A 67 -10.07 -11.79 -8.26
N LEU A 68 -9.25 -11.13 -9.09
CA LEU A 68 -9.51 -10.96 -10.51
C LEU A 68 -9.58 -12.31 -11.24
N HIS A 69 -8.70 -13.24 -10.92
CA HIS A 69 -8.72 -14.58 -11.49
C HIS A 69 -10.02 -15.32 -11.12
N ASN A 70 -10.37 -15.37 -9.84
CA ASN A 70 -11.60 -16.03 -9.39
C ASN A 70 -12.86 -15.36 -9.96
N LEU A 71 -12.87 -14.04 -10.10
CA LEU A 71 -13.97 -13.32 -10.71
C LEU A 71 -14.12 -13.71 -12.19
N ALA A 72 -13.02 -13.86 -12.92
CA ALA A 72 -13.06 -14.28 -14.32
C ALA A 72 -13.63 -15.69 -14.47
N GLU A 73 -13.22 -16.63 -13.60
CA GLU A 73 -13.72 -18.02 -13.63
C GLU A 73 -15.21 -18.15 -13.28
N HIS A 74 -15.69 -17.30 -12.37
CA HIS A 74 -17.05 -17.37 -11.85
C HIS A 74 -17.97 -16.24 -12.34
N ARG A 75 -17.52 -15.49 -13.36
CA ARG A 75 -18.22 -14.30 -13.86
C ARG A 75 -19.70 -14.55 -14.20
N GLY A 76 -20.00 -15.72 -14.78
CA GLY A 76 -21.36 -16.11 -15.16
C GLY A 76 -22.34 -16.28 -14.00
N ASN A 77 -21.87 -16.33 -12.77
CA ASN A 77 -22.69 -16.45 -11.56
C ASN A 77 -23.22 -15.09 -11.06
N PHE A 78 -22.80 -13.99 -11.65
CA PHE A 78 -23.14 -12.63 -11.23
C PHE A 78 -23.79 -11.85 -12.37
N PRO A 79 -24.68 -10.90 -12.05
CA PRO A 79 -25.13 -9.89 -13.02
C PRO A 79 -23.90 -9.17 -13.62
N GLU A 80 -23.93 -8.92 -14.93
CA GLU A 80 -22.78 -8.34 -15.64
C GLU A 80 -22.35 -6.98 -15.07
N SER A 81 -23.30 -6.14 -14.68
CA SER A 81 -23.01 -4.84 -14.06
C SER A 81 -22.21 -4.98 -12.76
N ILE A 82 -22.59 -5.94 -11.93
CA ILE A 82 -21.90 -6.21 -10.65
C ILE A 82 -20.48 -6.79 -10.91
N ALA A 83 -20.36 -7.68 -11.88
CA ALA A 83 -19.07 -8.26 -12.24
C ALA A 83 -18.12 -7.19 -12.79
N ASN A 84 -18.62 -6.27 -13.63
CA ASN A 84 -17.84 -5.16 -14.18
C ASN A 84 -17.40 -4.19 -13.10
N GLU A 85 -18.27 -3.82 -12.18
CA GLU A 85 -17.95 -2.96 -11.04
C GLU A 85 -16.88 -3.59 -10.15
N ALA A 86 -17.06 -4.85 -9.77
CA ALA A 86 -16.10 -5.58 -8.96
C ALA A 86 -14.73 -5.73 -9.65
N GLU A 87 -14.70 -5.94 -10.96
CA GLU A 87 -13.47 -5.98 -11.75
C GLU A 87 -12.77 -4.62 -11.77
N ALA A 88 -13.52 -3.54 -11.99
CA ALA A 88 -12.99 -2.19 -12.02
C ALA A 88 -12.35 -1.80 -10.67
N GLU A 89 -13.05 -2.07 -9.56
CA GLU A 89 -12.53 -1.83 -8.22
C GLU A 89 -11.24 -2.64 -7.94
N ALA A 90 -11.23 -3.92 -8.26
CA ALA A 90 -10.06 -4.76 -8.04
C ALA A 90 -8.84 -4.32 -8.89
N ARG A 91 -9.07 -3.87 -10.13
CA ARG A 91 -8.05 -3.29 -10.99
C ARG A 91 -7.51 -1.98 -10.43
N PHE A 92 -8.39 -1.13 -9.89
CA PHE A 92 -8.01 0.12 -9.23
C PHE A 92 -7.09 -0.17 -8.03
N PHE A 93 -7.49 -1.06 -7.12
CA PHE A 93 -6.67 -1.40 -5.95
C PHE A 93 -5.34 -2.03 -6.34
N ARG A 94 -5.30 -2.88 -7.37
CA ARG A 94 -4.03 -3.41 -7.89
C ARG A 94 -3.11 -2.30 -8.40
N ALA A 95 -3.66 -1.32 -9.13
CA ALA A 95 -2.89 -0.18 -9.62
C ALA A 95 -2.38 0.69 -8.47
N LEU A 96 -3.21 0.91 -7.44
CA LEU A 96 -2.83 1.66 -6.23
C LEU A 96 -1.67 1.01 -5.48
N VAL A 97 -1.73 -0.32 -5.29
CA VAL A 97 -0.63 -1.07 -4.65
C VAL A 97 0.66 -0.99 -5.47
N ASN A 98 0.57 -1.17 -6.79
CA ASN A 98 1.73 -1.07 -7.67
C ASN A 98 2.33 0.34 -7.66
N PHE A 99 1.50 1.37 -7.65
CA PHE A 99 1.95 2.75 -7.54
C PHE A 99 2.69 3.00 -6.22
N ASP A 100 2.15 2.51 -5.09
CA ASP A 100 2.79 2.66 -3.79
C ASP A 100 4.14 1.92 -3.71
N LEU A 101 4.23 0.74 -4.30
CA LEU A 101 5.48 -0.01 -4.43
C LEU A 101 6.50 0.76 -5.30
N ALA A 102 6.10 1.19 -6.49
CA ALA A 102 6.97 1.93 -7.40
C ALA A 102 7.47 3.25 -6.78
N LYS A 103 6.59 3.97 -6.08
CA LYS A 103 6.93 5.22 -5.39
C LYS A 103 8.02 5.02 -4.33
N ARG A 104 8.03 3.88 -3.64
CA ARG A 104 8.92 3.61 -2.50
C ARG A 104 10.19 2.86 -2.89
N PHE A 105 10.08 1.93 -3.82
CA PHE A 105 11.13 0.97 -4.14
C PHE A 105 11.66 1.09 -5.56
N GLY A 106 11.06 1.95 -6.39
CA GLY A 106 11.45 2.12 -7.79
C GLY A 106 10.88 1.03 -8.70
N ASP A 107 11.65 0.63 -9.72
CA ASP A 107 11.22 -0.42 -10.64
C ASP A 107 11.02 -1.75 -9.91
N GLU A 108 9.79 -2.22 -9.93
CA GLU A 108 9.46 -3.53 -9.38
C GLU A 108 9.40 -4.62 -10.46
N VAL A 109 9.65 -5.84 -9.98
CA VAL A 109 9.41 -7.04 -10.79
C VAL A 109 7.91 -7.18 -11.02
N LYS A 110 7.49 -7.10 -12.27
CA LYS A 110 6.10 -7.29 -12.71
C LYS A 110 5.75 -8.77 -12.81
#